data_bc1891518319bd151dbe7cd0ed3ef252
#
_entry.id   bc1891518319bd151dbe7cd0ed3ef252
#
_cell.length_a   1.000
_cell.length_b   1.000
_cell.length_c   1.000
_cell.angle_alpha   90.00
_cell.angle_beta   90.00
_cell.angle_gamma   90.00
#
_symmetry.space_group_name_H-M   'P 1'
#
loop_
_entity.id
_entity.type
_entity.pdbx_description
1 polymer ?
#
loop_
_entity_poly.entity_id
_entity_poly.type
_entity_poly.pdbx_seq_one_letter_code
_entity_poly.pdbx_strand_id
1 'polypeptide(L)'
;FDTRGVIQHEAGGHGFGKLGDEYIYHNAFIDACDCTCCGHVMALESYFSLGWFQNLSLTGKMHEVPWSHLIFDERYSDIVDIFEGGYMHSRGVFRSEQNSCMNNNIPYYSTISREAIVKRIKAYAGEEYSFEEFVANDSREAGIAASRFAAPKFTGSSMRHYQMHPQIHEGSPLK
;
A
#
# COMPACT_ATOMS: atom_id res chain seq x y z
N PHE A 1 -16.82 -10.26 9.91
CA PHE A 1 -15.46 -10.35 9.35
C PHE A 1 -15.61 -10.40 7.83
N ASP A 2 -15.12 -9.41 7.09
CA ASP A 2 -15.20 -9.44 5.63
C ASP A 2 -14.00 -10.21 5.05
N THR A 3 -14.20 -11.50 4.83
CA THR A 3 -13.21 -12.40 4.23
C THR A 3 -12.78 -11.96 2.83
N ARG A 4 -13.64 -11.24 2.09
CA ARG A 4 -13.33 -10.76 0.72
C ARG A 4 -12.24 -9.71 0.75
N GLY A 5 -12.31 -8.75 1.68
CA GLY A 5 -11.27 -7.74 1.85
C GLY A 5 -9.91 -8.35 2.18
N VAL A 6 -9.88 -9.39 3.04
CA VAL A 6 -8.65 -10.10 3.37
C VAL A 6 -8.11 -10.88 2.16
N ILE A 7 -8.95 -11.62 1.43
CA ILE A 7 -8.51 -12.33 0.23
C ILE A 7 -7.97 -11.34 -0.82
N GLN A 8 -8.64 -10.21 -1.01
CA GLN A 8 -8.20 -9.17 -1.93
C GLN A 8 -6.82 -8.64 -1.50
N HIS A 9 -6.63 -8.34 -0.22
CA HIS A 9 -5.37 -7.88 0.34
C HIS A 9 -4.25 -8.91 0.14
N GLU A 10 -4.44 -10.13 0.63
CA GLU A 10 -3.39 -11.16 0.66
C GLU A 10 -3.10 -11.73 -0.75
N ALA A 11 -4.12 -12.23 -1.43
CA ALA A 11 -3.92 -12.88 -2.72
C ALA A 11 -3.76 -11.86 -3.87
N GLY A 12 -4.59 -10.83 -3.90
CA GLY A 12 -4.54 -9.82 -4.95
C GLY A 12 -3.41 -8.82 -4.73
N GLY A 13 -3.28 -8.28 -3.53
CA GLY A 13 -2.26 -7.27 -3.18
C GLY A 13 -0.86 -7.88 -3.10
N HIS A 14 -0.60 -8.68 -2.07
CA HIS A 14 0.73 -9.27 -1.88
C HIS A 14 1.05 -10.34 -2.91
N GLY A 15 0.12 -11.28 -3.12
CA GLY A 15 0.35 -12.44 -3.97
C GLY A 15 0.58 -12.06 -5.43
N PHE A 16 -0.38 -11.39 -6.05
CA PHE A 16 -0.30 -11.01 -7.46
C PHE A 16 0.34 -9.63 -7.67
N GLY A 17 -0.18 -8.59 -7.02
CA GLY A 17 0.24 -7.20 -7.21
C GLY A 17 1.65 -6.89 -6.72
N LYS A 18 2.21 -7.73 -5.84
CA LYS A 18 3.50 -7.48 -5.15
C LYS A 18 3.50 -6.13 -4.45
N LEU A 19 2.37 -5.81 -3.80
CA LEU A 19 2.18 -4.58 -3.04
C LEU A 19 2.64 -4.77 -1.59
N GLY A 20 3.12 -3.70 -0.99
CA GLY A 20 3.48 -3.66 0.43
C GLY A 20 2.31 -3.24 1.30
N ASP A 21 2.37 -3.56 2.59
CA ASP A 21 1.41 -3.13 3.59
C ASP A 21 1.46 -1.61 3.81
N GLU A 22 0.31 -0.96 3.76
CA GLU A 22 0.19 0.49 4.00
C GLU A 22 -0.26 0.83 5.43
N TYR A 23 -0.56 -0.17 6.26
CA TYR A 23 -1.02 0.03 7.64
C TYR A 23 0.13 0.32 8.63
N ILE A 24 -0.26 0.83 9.80
CA ILE A 24 0.64 1.25 10.86
C ILE A 24 0.31 0.46 12.13
N TYR A 25 1.31 -0.23 12.70
CA TYR A 25 1.20 -0.87 14.02
C TYR A 25 2.00 -0.14 15.09
N HIS A 26 3.13 0.44 14.71
CA HIS A 26 4.07 1.03 15.64
C HIS A 26 4.10 2.55 15.47
N ASN A 27 3.95 3.29 16.55
CA ASN A 27 4.19 4.73 16.54
C ASN A 27 5.70 4.99 16.62
N ALA A 28 6.42 4.60 15.58
CA ALA A 28 7.86 4.65 15.51
C ALA A 28 8.34 5.03 14.12
N PHE A 29 9.54 5.62 14.06
CA PHE A 29 10.28 5.79 12.83
C PHE A 29 10.88 4.44 12.41
N ILE A 30 10.92 4.15 11.11
CA ILE A 30 11.36 2.84 10.61
C ILE A 30 12.81 2.50 10.99
N ASP A 31 13.66 3.50 11.14
CA ASP A 31 15.07 3.33 11.55
C ASP A 31 15.26 3.34 13.07
N ALA A 32 14.24 3.73 13.84
CA ALA A 32 14.33 3.84 15.30
C ALA A 32 14.08 2.49 15.97
N CYS A 33 14.80 1.45 15.55
CA CYS A 33 14.52 0.12 15.98
C CYS A 33 15.54 -0.44 16.95
N ASP A 34 15.03 -1.12 17.95
CA ASP A 34 15.71 -2.26 18.51
C ASP A 34 15.90 -3.35 17.43
N CYS A 35 16.76 -4.32 17.66
CA CYS A 35 17.25 -5.26 16.65
C CYS A 35 16.21 -6.01 15.79
N THR A 36 14.92 -5.96 16.11
CA THR A 36 13.87 -6.64 15.34
C THR A 36 13.39 -5.86 14.13
N CYS A 37 13.48 -4.55 14.13
CA CYS A 37 13.03 -3.69 13.02
C CYS A 37 14.15 -3.25 12.08
N CYS A 38 15.42 -3.36 12.46
CA CYS A 38 16.55 -2.94 11.61
C CYS A 38 16.58 -3.63 10.23
N GLY A 39 15.92 -4.79 10.10
CA GLY A 39 15.74 -5.48 8.85
C GLY A 39 14.68 -4.90 7.92
N HIS A 40 13.79 -4.02 8.39
CA HIS A 40 12.67 -3.55 7.58
C HIS A 40 13.11 -2.59 6.46
N VAL A 41 14.05 -1.67 6.71
CA VAL A 41 14.61 -0.81 5.66
C VAL A 41 15.29 -1.65 4.60
N MET A 42 16.17 -2.57 5.00
CA MET A 42 16.87 -3.47 4.08
C MET A 42 15.90 -4.36 3.30
N ALA A 43 14.83 -4.84 3.94
CA ALA A 43 13.80 -5.62 3.28
C ALA A 43 13.06 -4.77 2.23
N LEU A 44 12.65 -3.54 2.57
CA LEU A 44 11.99 -2.63 1.63
C LEU A 44 12.91 -2.29 0.44
N GLU A 45 14.17 -1.94 0.69
CA GLU A 45 15.14 -1.68 -0.37
C GLU A 45 15.32 -2.89 -1.29
N SER A 46 15.35 -4.10 -0.72
CA SER A 46 15.41 -5.34 -1.50
C SER A 46 14.16 -5.52 -2.37
N TYR A 47 12.97 -5.30 -1.83
CA TYR A 47 11.72 -5.39 -2.62
C TYR A 47 11.64 -4.31 -3.69
N PHE A 48 12.07 -3.09 -3.40
CA PHE A 48 12.12 -2.00 -4.39
C PHE A 48 13.08 -2.35 -5.54
N SER A 49 14.21 -2.97 -5.24
CA SER A 49 15.17 -3.40 -6.28
C SER A 49 14.59 -4.47 -7.23
N LEU A 50 13.59 -5.22 -6.77
CA LEU A 50 12.84 -6.19 -7.58
C LEU A 50 11.66 -5.56 -8.35
N GLY A 51 11.44 -4.25 -8.21
CA GLY A 51 10.25 -3.56 -8.75
C GLY A 51 8.96 -3.91 -8.00
N TRP A 52 9.07 -4.41 -6.76
CA TRP A 52 7.91 -4.69 -5.89
C TRP A 52 7.63 -3.48 -4.99
N PHE A 53 6.51 -3.51 -4.28
CA PHE A 53 6.10 -2.52 -3.29
C PHE A 53 6.07 -1.09 -3.84
N GLN A 54 5.67 -0.93 -5.11
CA GLN A 54 5.58 0.37 -5.78
C GLN A 54 4.57 1.33 -5.11
N ASN A 55 3.75 0.82 -4.22
CA ASN A 55 2.82 1.59 -3.40
C ASN A 55 3.45 2.17 -2.13
N LEU A 56 4.73 1.90 -1.86
CA LEU A 56 5.48 2.41 -0.72
C LEU A 56 6.74 3.16 -1.15
N SER A 57 7.21 4.07 -0.28
CA SER A 57 8.46 4.79 -0.46
C SER A 57 9.15 5.04 0.89
N LEU A 58 10.47 5.09 0.92
CA LEU A 58 11.28 5.55 2.05
C LEU A 58 11.58 7.05 1.99
N THR A 59 11.08 7.74 0.98
CA THR A 59 11.19 9.21 0.86
C THR A 59 9.82 9.85 0.69
N GLY A 60 9.60 11.00 1.33
CA GLY A 60 8.41 11.84 1.15
C GLY A 60 8.60 12.94 0.10
N LYS A 61 9.59 12.84 -0.78
CA LYS A 61 9.83 13.85 -1.80
C LYS A 61 9.00 13.58 -3.05
N MET A 62 8.16 14.52 -3.44
CA MET A 62 7.18 14.38 -4.54
C MET A 62 7.78 13.88 -5.86
N HIS A 63 9.03 14.26 -6.17
CA HIS A 63 9.69 13.88 -7.42
C HIS A 63 10.43 12.53 -7.34
N GLU A 64 10.54 11.93 -6.14
CA GLU A 64 11.30 10.70 -5.91
C GLU A 64 10.40 9.49 -5.62
N VAL A 65 9.12 9.70 -5.29
CA VAL A 65 8.19 8.60 -5.01
C VAL A 65 7.78 7.87 -6.30
N PRO A 66 7.50 6.56 -6.26
CA PRO A 66 7.09 5.79 -7.43
C PRO A 66 5.84 6.32 -8.15
N TRP A 67 4.96 7.00 -7.41
CA TRP A 67 3.72 7.59 -7.92
C TRP A 67 3.83 9.09 -8.25
N SER A 68 5.04 9.62 -8.42
CA SER A 68 5.28 11.04 -8.75
C SER A 68 4.46 11.49 -9.95
N HIS A 69 4.40 10.69 -11.01
CA HIS A 69 3.63 10.99 -12.22
C HIS A 69 2.12 11.17 -11.96
N LEU A 70 1.56 10.48 -10.96
CA LEU A 70 0.16 10.62 -10.57
C LEU A 70 -0.10 11.90 -9.77
N ILE A 71 0.86 12.33 -8.92
CA ILE A 71 0.75 13.58 -8.14
C ILE A 71 0.65 14.79 -9.09
N PHE A 72 1.42 14.78 -10.17
CA PHE A 72 1.46 15.89 -11.13
C PHE A 72 0.43 15.77 -12.27
N ASP A 73 -0.34 14.69 -12.32
CA ASP A 73 -1.43 14.52 -13.28
C ASP A 73 -2.72 15.11 -12.70
N GLU A 74 -3.30 16.11 -13.37
CA GLU A 74 -4.51 16.79 -12.93
C GLU A 74 -5.71 15.84 -12.75
N ARG A 75 -5.68 14.67 -13.38
CA ARG A 75 -6.71 13.64 -13.27
C ARG A 75 -6.67 12.89 -11.93
N TYR A 76 -5.56 12.96 -11.18
CA TYR A 76 -5.32 12.21 -9.94
C TYR A 76 -4.90 13.09 -8.76
N SER A 77 -4.51 14.33 -8.99
CA SER A 77 -3.96 15.25 -7.97
C SER A 77 -4.92 15.58 -6.82
N ASP A 78 -6.20 15.27 -6.95
CA ASP A 78 -7.21 15.39 -5.90
C ASP A 78 -7.29 14.14 -4.99
N ILE A 79 -6.66 13.04 -5.35
CA ILE A 79 -6.71 11.76 -4.65
C ILE A 79 -5.31 11.33 -4.19
N VAL A 80 -4.32 11.49 -5.07
CA VAL A 80 -2.95 11.03 -4.87
C VAL A 80 -2.09 12.15 -4.31
N ASP A 81 -1.43 11.86 -3.20
CA ASP A 81 -0.50 12.79 -2.53
C ASP A 81 0.58 11.97 -1.82
N ILE A 82 1.20 12.50 -0.78
CA ILE A 82 2.17 11.83 0.07
C ILE A 82 1.63 11.75 1.49
N PHE A 83 1.37 10.54 1.93
CA PHE A 83 0.91 10.26 3.28
C PHE A 83 1.96 9.48 4.05
N GLU A 84 2.44 10.04 5.16
CA GLU A 84 3.40 9.35 6.00
C GLU A 84 2.73 8.21 6.78
N GLY A 85 3.43 7.11 6.86
CA GLY A 85 3.03 5.86 7.50
C GLY A 85 2.79 4.73 6.52
N GLY A 86 3.30 3.55 6.87
CA GLY A 86 3.22 2.32 6.10
C GLY A 86 4.21 1.29 6.63
N TYR A 87 4.13 0.09 6.09
CA TYR A 87 4.98 -1.03 6.48
C TYR A 87 5.14 -1.16 8.00
N MET A 88 3.99 -1.08 8.70
CA MET A 88 3.86 -1.13 10.17
C MET A 88 4.38 0.09 10.94
N HIS A 89 5.02 1.07 10.31
CA HIS A 89 5.62 2.24 10.95
C HIS A 89 4.82 3.52 10.70
N SER A 90 4.72 4.38 11.73
CA SER A 90 4.02 5.67 11.62
C SER A 90 4.84 6.74 10.92
N ARG A 91 6.17 6.59 10.84
CA ARG A 91 7.09 7.57 10.26
C ARG A 91 8.18 6.92 9.43
N GLY A 92 8.65 7.65 8.42
CA GLY A 92 9.77 7.26 7.56
C GLY A 92 9.38 6.30 6.41
N VAL A 93 8.12 5.88 6.33
CA VAL A 93 7.54 5.19 5.17
C VAL A 93 6.38 6.02 4.67
N PHE A 94 6.21 6.08 3.36
CA PHE A 94 5.19 6.91 2.71
C PHE A 94 4.36 6.07 1.75
N ARG A 95 3.10 6.48 1.55
CA ARG A 95 2.12 5.88 0.63
C ARG A 95 1.38 6.96 -0.15
N SER A 96 0.70 6.57 -1.22
CA SER A 96 0.11 7.51 -2.18
C SER A 96 -1.27 8.02 -1.81
N GLU A 97 -2.02 7.28 -1.01
CA GLU A 97 -3.40 7.61 -0.64
C GLU A 97 -3.66 7.31 0.84
N GLN A 98 -4.66 8.00 1.38
CA GLN A 98 -4.98 7.87 2.80
C GLN A 98 -5.56 6.50 3.15
N ASN A 99 -6.40 5.94 2.28
CA ASN A 99 -7.07 4.66 2.46
C ASN A 99 -6.93 3.78 1.23
N SER A 100 -6.74 2.49 1.46
CA SER A 100 -6.68 1.48 0.41
C SER A 100 -6.95 0.08 0.96
N CYS A 101 -7.05 -0.91 0.08
CA CYS A 101 -7.07 -2.32 0.45
C CYS A 101 -5.84 -2.71 1.27
N MET A 102 -4.65 -2.20 0.90
CA MET A 102 -3.38 -2.50 1.58
C MET A 102 -3.23 -1.81 2.95
N ASN A 103 -4.16 -0.91 3.30
CA ASN A 103 -4.21 -0.24 4.59
C ASN A 103 -5.36 -0.75 5.48
N ASN A 104 -6.58 -0.81 4.94
CA ASN A 104 -7.81 -1.01 5.73
C ASN A 104 -8.69 -2.18 5.25
N ASN A 105 -8.21 -3.04 4.36
CA ASN A 105 -8.98 -4.14 3.76
C ASN A 105 -10.29 -3.70 3.08
N ILE A 106 -10.37 -2.45 2.65
CA ILE A 106 -11.50 -1.96 1.87
C ILE A 106 -11.42 -2.48 0.43
N PRO A 107 -12.54 -2.64 -0.29
CA PRO A 107 -12.54 -3.18 -1.66
C PRO A 107 -12.05 -2.15 -2.69
N TYR A 108 -10.93 -1.51 -2.41
CA TYR A 108 -10.33 -0.47 -3.22
C TYR A 108 -8.80 -0.48 -3.10
N TYR A 109 -8.09 -0.68 -4.19
CA TYR A 109 -6.66 -0.45 -4.27
C TYR A 109 -6.36 1.02 -4.58
N SER A 110 -5.31 1.59 -3.98
CA SER A 110 -4.82 2.92 -4.35
C SER A 110 -4.47 3.00 -5.84
N THR A 111 -4.45 4.19 -6.42
CA THR A 111 -4.20 4.37 -7.86
C THR A 111 -2.89 3.74 -8.30
N ILE A 112 -1.80 3.97 -7.57
CA ILE A 112 -0.50 3.34 -7.87
C ILE A 112 -0.56 1.81 -7.75
N SER A 113 -1.34 1.29 -6.80
CA SER A 113 -1.53 -0.15 -6.63
C SER A 113 -2.27 -0.76 -7.82
N ARG A 114 -3.32 -0.10 -8.32
CA ARG A 114 -4.04 -0.52 -9.53
C ARG A 114 -3.16 -0.47 -10.76
N GLU A 115 -2.38 0.60 -10.90
CA GLU A 115 -1.41 0.75 -11.98
C GLU A 115 -0.35 -0.38 -11.97
N ALA A 116 0.20 -0.70 -10.79
CA ALA A 116 1.16 -1.79 -10.64
C ALA A 116 0.55 -3.15 -11.02
N ILE A 117 -0.71 -3.40 -10.63
CA ILE A 117 -1.46 -4.61 -11.00
C ILE A 117 -1.66 -4.67 -12.51
N VAL A 118 -2.08 -3.58 -13.15
CA VAL A 118 -2.29 -3.52 -14.61
C VAL A 118 -0.97 -3.74 -15.36
N LYS A 119 0.12 -3.11 -14.94
CA LYS A 119 1.47 -3.35 -15.51
C LYS A 119 1.85 -4.83 -15.48
N ARG A 120 1.55 -5.52 -14.36
CA ARG A 120 1.81 -6.96 -14.25
C ARG A 120 0.92 -7.80 -15.16
N ILE A 121 -0.38 -7.48 -15.25
CA ILE A 121 -1.30 -8.16 -16.17
C ILE A 121 -0.80 -8.05 -17.60
N LYS A 122 -0.47 -6.82 -18.05
CA LYS A 122 0.07 -6.56 -19.39
C LYS A 122 1.36 -7.34 -19.63
N ALA A 123 2.29 -7.33 -18.69
CA ALA A 123 3.54 -8.07 -18.79
C ALA A 123 3.32 -9.60 -18.94
N TYR A 124 2.41 -10.18 -18.15
CA TYR A 124 2.07 -11.61 -18.29
C TYR A 124 1.34 -11.94 -19.61
N ALA A 125 0.57 -10.99 -20.12
CA ALA A 125 -0.10 -11.14 -21.43
C ALA A 125 0.85 -10.92 -22.63
N GLY A 126 2.08 -10.45 -22.38
CA GLY A 126 3.02 -10.07 -23.43
C GLY A 126 2.61 -8.77 -24.16
N GLU A 127 1.85 -7.92 -23.48
CA GLU A 127 1.34 -6.65 -23.99
C GLU A 127 2.15 -5.47 -23.42
N GLU A 128 2.29 -4.41 -24.20
CA GLU A 128 2.89 -3.18 -23.73
C GLU A 128 1.94 -2.42 -22.80
N TYR A 129 2.49 -1.82 -21.74
CA TYR A 129 1.74 -0.95 -20.86
C TYR A 129 1.67 0.47 -21.46
N SER A 130 0.48 1.07 -21.40
CA SER A 130 0.26 2.48 -21.72
C SER A 130 -0.43 3.18 -20.56
N PHE A 131 0.14 4.30 -20.10
CA PHE A 131 -0.45 5.11 -19.04
C PHE A 131 -1.81 5.70 -19.44
N GLU A 132 -1.93 6.18 -20.68
CA GLU A 132 -3.21 6.73 -21.17
C GLU A 132 -4.30 5.66 -21.31
N GLU A 133 -3.93 4.43 -21.68
CA GLU A 133 -4.87 3.31 -21.67
C GLU A 133 -5.30 2.96 -20.23
N PHE A 134 -4.36 2.98 -19.28
CA PHE A 134 -4.68 2.80 -17.87
C PHE A 134 -5.67 3.86 -17.40
N VAL A 135 -5.39 5.14 -17.64
CA VAL A 135 -6.26 6.25 -17.22
C VAL A 135 -7.65 6.15 -17.84
N ALA A 136 -7.73 5.81 -19.14
CA ALA A 136 -9.01 5.68 -19.85
C ALA A 136 -9.92 4.58 -19.27
N ASN A 137 -9.34 3.57 -18.62
CA ASN A 137 -10.05 2.42 -18.04
C ASN A 137 -10.09 2.44 -16.52
N ASP A 138 -9.44 3.40 -15.85
CA ASP A 138 -9.38 3.46 -14.39
C ASP A 138 -10.65 4.06 -13.77
N SER A 139 -11.08 3.49 -12.66
CA SER A 139 -12.28 3.94 -11.94
C SER A 139 -11.91 4.97 -10.85
N ARG A 140 -11.73 6.23 -11.22
CA ARG A 140 -11.45 7.34 -10.29
C ARG A 140 -12.51 7.51 -9.20
N GLU A 141 -13.77 7.27 -9.54
CA GLU A 141 -14.89 7.44 -8.61
C GLU A 141 -14.76 6.56 -7.36
N ALA A 142 -14.20 5.36 -7.52
CA ALA A 142 -13.91 4.47 -6.39
C ALA A 142 -12.86 5.07 -5.45
N GLY A 143 -11.84 5.76 -5.99
CA GLY A 143 -10.81 6.45 -5.19
C GLY A 143 -11.38 7.64 -4.42
N ILE A 144 -12.20 8.46 -5.06
CA ILE A 144 -12.88 9.59 -4.41
C ILE A 144 -13.81 9.09 -3.30
N ALA A 145 -14.55 8.02 -3.53
CA ALA A 145 -15.38 7.41 -2.50
C ALA A 145 -14.56 6.86 -1.33
N ALA A 146 -13.44 6.19 -1.61
CA ALA A 146 -12.55 5.64 -0.59
C ALA A 146 -11.84 6.74 0.23
N SER A 147 -11.43 7.85 -0.38
CA SER A 147 -10.81 8.97 0.31
C SER A 147 -11.75 9.66 1.31
N ARG A 148 -13.06 9.58 1.07
CA ARG A 148 -14.10 10.13 1.97
C ARG A 148 -14.38 9.27 3.19
N PHE A 149 -13.98 8.00 3.18
CA PHE A 149 -13.91 7.22 4.42
C PHE A 149 -12.74 7.78 5.22
N ALA A 150 -13.02 8.75 6.09
CA ALA A 150 -12.00 9.35 6.94
C ALA A 150 -11.24 8.22 7.64
N ALA A 151 -9.92 8.17 7.41
CA ALA A 151 -9.08 7.32 8.24
C ALA A 151 -9.37 7.71 9.69
N PRO A 152 -9.63 6.76 10.59
CA PRO A 152 -9.81 7.07 11.99
C PRO A 152 -8.57 7.85 12.44
N LYS A 153 -8.78 9.06 12.96
CA LYS A 153 -7.70 9.85 13.53
C LYS A 153 -6.98 8.97 14.52
N PHE A 154 -5.70 8.77 14.31
CA PHE A 154 -4.85 8.01 15.21
C PHE A 154 -4.91 8.64 16.60
N THR A 155 -5.75 8.10 17.45
CA THR A 155 -5.70 8.31 18.89
C THR A 155 -5.10 7.02 19.46
N GLY A 156 -3.95 7.10 20.11
CA GLY A 156 -3.12 5.95 20.53
C GLY A 156 -3.80 4.81 21.31
N SER A 157 -5.10 4.94 21.61
CA SER A 157 -5.91 3.90 22.26
C SER A 157 -6.89 3.18 21.32
N SER A 158 -7.16 3.69 20.12
CA SER A 158 -8.15 3.12 19.19
C SER A 158 -7.58 2.11 18.20
N MET A 159 -6.29 1.84 18.24
CA MET A 159 -5.61 0.91 17.35
C MET A 159 -6.12 -0.54 17.41
N ARG A 160 -6.85 -0.92 18.45
CA ARG A 160 -7.22 -2.32 18.67
C ARG A 160 -8.31 -2.85 17.75
N HIS A 161 -8.99 -2.03 16.97
CA HIS A 161 -10.17 -2.47 16.21
C HIS A 161 -10.00 -2.52 14.69
N TYR A 162 -8.95 -1.92 14.12
CA TYR A 162 -8.83 -1.78 12.67
C TYR A 162 -7.76 -2.63 12.00
N GLN A 163 -6.94 -3.33 12.78
CA GLN A 163 -5.71 -3.92 12.26
C GLN A 163 -5.47 -5.36 12.72
N MET A 164 -6.51 -6.09 12.99
CA MET A 164 -6.30 -7.52 13.17
C MET A 164 -6.24 -8.18 11.78
N HIS A 165 -5.04 -8.21 11.20
CA HIS A 165 -4.68 -9.37 10.42
C HIS A 165 -5.04 -10.60 11.26
N PRO A 166 -5.60 -11.65 10.65
CA PRO A 166 -5.62 -12.93 11.33
C PRO A 166 -4.17 -13.19 11.76
N GLN A 167 -3.93 -13.17 13.07
CA GLN A 167 -2.66 -13.63 13.61
C GLN A 167 -2.48 -15.02 13.03
N ILE A 168 -1.55 -15.18 12.09
CA ILE A 168 -1.07 -16.49 11.73
C ILE A 168 -0.40 -16.96 13.02
N HIS A 169 -1.15 -17.67 13.85
CA HIS A 169 -0.56 -18.44 14.92
C HIS A 169 0.41 -19.39 14.22
N GLU A 170 1.70 -19.15 14.41
CA GLU A 170 2.69 -20.17 14.08
C GLU A 170 2.22 -21.42 14.80
N GLY A 171 1.66 -22.35 14.04
CA GLY A 171 1.13 -23.58 14.57
C GLY A 171 2.26 -24.29 15.27
N SER A 172 2.05 -24.65 16.51
CA SER A 172 2.93 -25.59 17.18
C SER A 172 3.19 -26.77 16.23
N PRO A 173 4.42 -27.22 16.07
CA PRO A 173 4.74 -28.33 15.18
C PRO A 173 3.85 -29.52 15.56
N LEU A 174 3.15 -30.06 14.59
CA LEU A 174 2.39 -31.29 14.72
C LEU A 174 3.33 -32.37 15.27
N LYS A 175 3.01 -32.87 16.45
CA LYS A 175 3.66 -34.05 17.01
C LYS A 175 3.19 -35.29 16.28
#